data_739d51b538f526c4da62fada7c2f2cfe
#
_entry.id   739d51b538f526c4da62fada7c2f2cfe
#
_cell.length_a   1.000
_cell.length_b   1.000
_cell.length_c   1.000
_cell.angle_alpha   90.00
_cell.angle_beta   90.00
_cell.angle_gamma   90.00
#
_symmetry.space_group_name_H-M   'P 1'
#
loop_
_entity.id
_entity.type
_entity.pdbx_description
1 polymer ?
#
loop_
_entity_poly.entity_id
_entity_poly.type
_entity_poly.pdbx_seq_one_letter_code
_entity_poly.pdbx_strand_id
1 'polypeptide(L)'
;MRIYAFADEASPAIDGQIAAMRRNGLNGLEIRGVDGENVSTISLEKAKEVRRKLDDAGLCTWSIGSPIGKIDIETGDFAAHLEQLRHTLEVAQVLGAKRLRMFSFYIPVGKDPADYRNRVIDQVGEMLRVGEGSGVLFCHENEKD
;
A
#
# COMPACT_ATOMS: atom_id res chain seq x y z
N MET A 1 12.00 14.86 15.64
CA MET A 1 11.94 14.14 14.36
C MET A 1 10.96 12.98 14.53
N ARG A 2 10.10 12.68 13.55
CA ARG A 2 9.23 11.50 13.57
C ARG A 2 9.80 10.42 12.64
N ILE A 3 9.80 9.17 13.10
CA ILE A 3 10.38 8.04 12.36
C ILE A 3 9.29 6.98 12.16
N TYR A 4 9.22 6.45 10.95
CA TYR A 4 8.27 5.43 10.52
C TYR A 4 9.04 4.29 9.84
N ALA A 5 8.52 3.07 9.88
CA ALA A 5 9.16 1.91 9.27
C ALA A 5 8.15 0.86 8.80
N PHE A 6 8.61 -0.05 7.94
CA PHE A 6 7.95 -1.32 7.71
C PHE A 6 8.10 -2.19 8.96
N ALA A 7 6.99 -2.58 9.55
CA ALA A 7 7.02 -3.32 10.80
C ALA A 7 6.85 -4.84 10.60
N ASP A 8 6.35 -5.27 9.45
CA ASP A 8 6.17 -6.68 9.11
C ASP A 8 7.49 -7.44 8.93
N GLU A 9 8.61 -6.75 8.78
CA GLU A 9 9.95 -7.33 8.84
C GLU A 9 10.35 -7.75 10.27
N ALA A 10 9.77 -7.15 11.28
CA ALA A 10 10.01 -7.53 12.67
C ALA A 10 9.07 -8.66 13.14
N SER A 11 7.86 -8.72 12.60
CA SER A 11 6.86 -9.76 12.92
C SER A 11 5.73 -9.78 11.89
N PRO A 12 5.23 -10.95 11.47
CA PRO A 12 4.03 -11.02 10.64
C PRO A 12 2.77 -10.59 11.42
N ALA A 13 2.73 -10.80 12.75
CA ALA A 13 1.60 -10.47 13.60
C ALA A 13 1.58 -8.98 13.97
N ILE A 14 0.41 -8.34 13.86
CA ILE A 14 0.27 -6.90 14.15
C ILE A 14 0.69 -6.53 15.59
N ASP A 15 0.42 -7.37 16.57
CA ASP A 15 0.83 -7.13 17.96
C ASP A 15 2.36 -7.14 18.12
N GLY A 16 3.05 -8.02 17.38
CA GLY A 16 4.51 -8.06 17.32
C GLY A 16 5.10 -6.83 16.60
N GLN A 17 4.46 -6.37 15.55
CA GLN A 17 4.81 -5.13 14.85
C GLN A 17 4.72 -3.92 15.81
N ILE A 18 3.61 -3.78 16.50
CA ILE A 18 3.37 -2.72 17.50
C ILE A 18 4.44 -2.76 18.59
N ALA A 19 4.72 -3.94 19.12
CA ALA A 19 5.77 -4.11 20.15
C ALA A 19 7.15 -3.69 19.64
N ALA A 20 7.49 -4.03 18.38
CA ALA A 20 8.75 -3.62 17.76
C ALA A 20 8.83 -2.09 17.58
N MET A 21 7.76 -1.45 17.08
CA MET A 21 7.71 0.00 16.93
C MET A 21 7.90 0.73 18.26
N ARG A 22 7.19 0.31 19.31
CA ARG A 22 7.30 0.90 20.65
C ARG A 22 8.69 0.71 21.25
N ARG A 23 9.26 -0.49 21.17
CA ARG A 23 10.59 -0.80 21.70
C ARG A 23 11.69 0.06 21.08
N ASN A 24 11.52 0.43 19.80
CA ASN A 24 12.48 1.24 19.06
C ASN A 24 12.12 2.75 19.04
N GLY A 25 11.08 3.18 19.76
CA GLY A 25 10.71 4.60 19.83
C GLY A 25 10.20 5.18 18.51
N LEU A 26 9.60 4.35 17.64
CA LEU A 26 9.07 4.79 16.36
C LEU A 26 7.65 5.36 16.54
N ASN A 27 7.25 6.23 15.61
CA ASN A 27 5.98 6.96 15.69
C ASN A 27 4.82 6.30 14.96
N GLY A 28 5.11 5.33 14.08
CA GLY A 28 4.09 4.62 13.33
C GLY A 28 4.68 3.78 12.20
N LEU A 29 3.78 3.26 11.36
CA LEU A 29 4.09 2.28 10.36
C LEU A 29 3.82 2.79 8.94
N GLU A 30 4.66 2.40 7.99
CA GLU A 30 4.20 2.11 6.65
C GLU A 30 3.72 0.66 6.68
N ILE A 31 2.41 0.46 6.60
CA ILE A 31 1.81 -0.86 6.78
C ILE A 31 1.74 -1.60 5.45
N ARG A 32 2.34 -2.80 5.41
CA ARG A 32 2.42 -3.66 4.23
C ARG A 32 1.74 -5.01 4.47
N GLY A 33 2.03 -5.65 5.59
CA GLY A 33 1.45 -6.92 6.01
C GLY A 33 0.78 -6.82 7.38
N VAL A 34 -0.30 -7.58 7.56
CA VAL A 34 -1.09 -7.68 8.79
C VAL A 34 -1.46 -9.14 9.03
N ASP A 35 -0.94 -9.74 10.09
CA ASP A 35 -1.22 -11.12 10.49
C ASP A 35 -1.06 -12.13 9.36
N GLY A 36 -0.04 -11.91 8.49
CA GLY A 36 0.28 -12.74 7.33
C GLY A 36 -0.48 -12.41 6.05
N GLU A 37 -1.42 -11.46 6.07
CA GLU A 37 -2.13 -11.00 4.89
C GLU A 37 -1.54 -9.69 4.36
N ASN A 38 -1.67 -9.45 3.06
CA ASN A 38 -1.32 -8.14 2.50
C ASN A 38 -2.36 -7.09 2.90
N VAL A 39 -1.92 -5.89 3.26
CA VAL A 39 -2.80 -4.80 3.68
C VAL A 39 -3.89 -4.45 2.66
N SER A 40 -3.64 -4.69 1.37
CA SER A 40 -4.59 -4.42 0.27
C SER A 40 -5.71 -5.48 0.16
N THR A 41 -5.67 -6.54 0.98
CA THR A 41 -6.64 -7.65 0.93
C THR A 41 -7.34 -7.89 2.26
N ILE A 42 -6.91 -7.26 3.35
CA ILE A 42 -7.57 -7.41 4.65
C ILE A 42 -9.00 -6.87 4.61
N SER A 43 -9.89 -7.47 5.42
CA SER A 43 -11.26 -6.96 5.55
C SER A 43 -11.30 -5.59 6.25
N LEU A 44 -12.37 -4.82 6.03
CA LEU A 44 -12.55 -3.53 6.72
C LEU A 44 -12.70 -3.71 8.24
N GLU A 45 -13.27 -4.83 8.70
CA GLU A 45 -13.32 -5.19 10.11
C GLU A 45 -11.93 -5.40 10.68
N LYS A 46 -11.06 -6.11 9.95
CA LYS A 46 -9.65 -6.27 10.34
C LYS A 46 -8.93 -4.92 10.36
N ALA A 47 -9.16 -4.08 9.38
CA ALA A 47 -8.59 -2.73 9.36
C ALA A 47 -9.02 -1.90 10.59
N LYS A 48 -10.29 -1.99 11.00
CA LYS A 48 -10.80 -1.33 12.24
C LYS A 48 -10.14 -1.87 13.50
N GLU A 49 -9.94 -3.21 13.58
CA GLU A 49 -9.22 -3.83 14.69
C GLU A 49 -7.78 -3.29 14.77
N VAL A 50 -7.07 -3.31 13.64
CA VAL A 50 -5.68 -2.80 13.54
C VAL A 50 -5.61 -1.34 13.94
N ARG A 51 -6.54 -0.52 13.45
CA ARG A 51 -6.62 0.91 13.80
C ARG A 51 -6.72 1.11 15.31
N ARG A 52 -7.62 0.40 15.99
CA ARG A 52 -7.76 0.50 17.45
C ARG A 52 -6.47 0.12 18.17
N LYS A 53 -5.83 -0.99 17.77
CA LYS A 53 -4.56 -1.44 18.37
C LYS A 53 -3.45 -0.40 18.22
N LEU A 54 -3.37 0.25 17.05
CA LEU A 54 -2.39 1.31 16.81
C LEU A 54 -2.69 2.55 17.65
N ASP A 55 -3.94 2.98 17.72
CA ASP A 55 -4.35 4.13 18.54
C ASP A 55 -4.06 3.89 20.02
N ASP A 56 -4.38 2.71 20.58
CA ASP A 56 -4.10 2.31 21.95
C ASP A 56 -2.58 2.29 22.25
N ALA A 57 -1.77 2.00 21.22
CA ALA A 57 -0.32 2.01 21.34
C ALA A 57 0.31 3.41 21.15
N GLY A 58 -0.47 4.41 20.77
CA GLY A 58 0.03 5.76 20.42
C GLY A 58 0.79 5.82 19.11
N LEU A 59 0.52 4.87 18.20
CA LEU A 59 1.14 4.76 16.88
C LEU A 59 0.15 5.19 15.79
N CYS A 60 0.66 5.57 14.63
CA CYS A 60 -0.19 5.88 13.48
C CYS A 60 0.20 5.08 12.24
N THR A 61 -0.74 4.91 11.32
CA THR A 61 -0.46 4.46 9.96
C THR A 61 0.00 5.66 9.15
N TRP A 62 1.28 5.70 8.79
CA TRP A 62 1.87 6.77 7.98
C TRP A 62 1.51 6.64 6.50
N SER A 63 1.62 5.42 5.98
CA SER A 63 1.42 5.07 4.58
C SER A 63 0.91 3.63 4.46
N ILE A 64 0.19 3.35 3.38
CA ILE A 64 -0.13 2.00 2.94
C ILE A 64 0.97 1.54 1.98
N GLY A 65 1.73 0.52 2.36
CA GLY A 65 2.73 -0.14 1.51
C GLY A 65 2.09 -1.14 0.56
N SER A 66 1.28 -0.65 -0.38
CA SER A 66 0.46 -1.49 -1.26
C SER A 66 1.27 -2.14 -2.39
N PRO A 67 0.76 -3.24 -3.00
CA PRO A 67 1.30 -3.82 -4.22
C PRO A 67 0.65 -3.22 -5.48
N ILE A 68 -0.11 -2.14 -5.37
CA ILE A 68 -0.80 -1.53 -6.50
C ILE A 68 0.21 -1.12 -7.58
N GLY A 69 -0.05 -1.55 -8.81
CA GLY A 69 0.86 -1.41 -9.95
C GLY A 69 1.81 -2.60 -10.17
N LYS A 70 1.87 -3.57 -9.25
CA LYS A 70 2.69 -4.79 -9.42
C LYS A 70 1.94 -5.88 -10.18
N ILE A 71 1.52 -5.59 -11.38
CA ILE A 71 0.96 -6.55 -12.33
C ILE A 71 1.66 -6.41 -13.69
N ASP A 72 1.64 -7.47 -14.48
CA ASP A 72 2.17 -7.43 -15.84
C ASP A 72 1.31 -6.52 -16.72
N ILE A 73 1.96 -5.65 -17.49
CA ILE A 73 1.28 -4.63 -18.30
C ILE A 73 0.44 -5.25 -19.43
N GLU A 74 0.82 -6.41 -19.95
CA GLU A 74 0.12 -7.08 -21.06
C GLU A 74 -0.95 -8.06 -20.58
N THR A 75 -0.62 -8.88 -19.58
CA THR A 75 -1.42 -10.05 -19.17
C THR A 75 -2.14 -9.86 -17.85
N GLY A 76 -1.81 -8.82 -17.08
CA GLY A 76 -2.46 -8.53 -15.82
C GLY A 76 -3.92 -8.10 -16.00
N ASP A 77 -4.81 -8.60 -15.13
CA ASP A 77 -6.21 -8.16 -15.08
C ASP A 77 -6.29 -6.75 -14.46
N PHE A 78 -6.22 -5.75 -15.33
CA PHE A 78 -6.23 -4.36 -14.91
C PHE A 78 -7.57 -3.94 -14.27
N ALA A 79 -8.69 -4.50 -14.71
CA ALA A 79 -10.00 -4.19 -14.13
C ALA A 79 -10.09 -4.70 -12.68
N ALA A 80 -9.71 -5.96 -12.42
CA ALA A 80 -9.63 -6.49 -11.06
C ALA A 80 -8.62 -5.71 -10.21
N HIS A 81 -7.55 -5.22 -10.80
CA HIS A 81 -6.54 -4.42 -10.11
C HIS A 81 -7.08 -3.04 -9.68
N LEU A 82 -7.94 -2.41 -10.49
CA LEU A 82 -8.64 -1.18 -10.10
C LEU A 82 -9.62 -1.42 -8.94
N GLU A 83 -10.31 -2.58 -8.90
CA GLU A 83 -11.16 -2.94 -7.74
C GLU A 83 -10.31 -3.16 -6.47
N GLN A 84 -9.15 -3.80 -6.59
CA GLN A 84 -8.20 -3.92 -5.48
C GLN A 84 -7.74 -2.54 -4.99
N LEU A 85 -7.49 -1.60 -5.90
CA LEU A 85 -7.14 -0.23 -5.52
C LEU A 85 -8.29 0.46 -4.75
N ARG A 86 -9.55 0.32 -5.20
CA ARG A 86 -10.72 0.87 -4.49
C ARG A 86 -10.79 0.33 -3.06
N HIS A 87 -10.70 -0.98 -2.91
CA HIS A 87 -10.67 -1.60 -1.60
C HIS A 87 -9.48 -1.12 -0.74
N THR A 88 -8.30 -0.99 -1.34
CA THR A 88 -7.11 -0.48 -0.64
C THR A 88 -7.30 0.95 -0.13
N LEU A 89 -7.99 1.79 -0.89
CA LEU A 89 -8.34 3.16 -0.46
C LEU A 89 -9.32 3.16 0.72
N GLU A 90 -10.31 2.27 0.74
CA GLU A 90 -11.21 2.09 1.89
C GLU A 90 -10.45 1.66 3.13
N VAL A 91 -9.55 0.68 3.01
CA VAL A 91 -8.64 0.26 4.08
C VAL A 91 -7.78 1.42 4.57
N ALA A 92 -7.22 2.21 3.65
CA ALA A 92 -6.42 3.40 3.99
C ALA A 92 -7.23 4.42 4.80
N GLN A 93 -8.48 4.66 4.43
CA GLN A 93 -9.38 5.56 5.17
C GLN A 93 -9.65 5.06 6.58
N VAL A 94 -9.96 3.77 6.75
CA VAL A 94 -10.17 3.15 8.06
C VAL A 94 -8.91 3.24 8.93
N LEU A 95 -7.75 2.96 8.37
CA LEU A 95 -6.46 3.06 9.06
C LEU A 95 -5.99 4.50 9.31
N GLY A 96 -6.65 5.49 8.68
CA GLY A 96 -6.28 6.91 8.77
C GLY A 96 -5.00 7.26 8.01
N ALA A 97 -4.56 6.41 7.09
CA ALA A 97 -3.40 6.68 6.24
C ALA A 97 -3.72 7.78 5.22
N LYS A 98 -2.74 8.66 4.98
CA LYS A 98 -2.84 9.75 4.00
C LYS A 98 -1.95 9.54 2.79
N ARG A 99 -1.26 8.40 2.71
CA ARG A 99 -0.35 8.02 1.64
C ARG A 99 -0.55 6.58 1.27
N LEU A 100 -0.41 6.29 -0.02
CA LEU A 100 -0.45 4.96 -0.59
C LEU A 100 0.72 4.83 -1.56
N ARG A 101 1.61 3.88 -1.31
CA ARG A 101 2.67 3.52 -2.25
C ARG A 101 2.06 2.73 -3.40
N MET A 102 2.50 3.06 -4.63
CA MET A 102 2.13 2.37 -5.86
C MET A 102 3.33 2.20 -6.78
N PHE A 103 3.18 1.37 -7.79
CA PHE A 103 4.16 1.06 -8.83
C PHE A 103 3.58 1.30 -10.23
N SER A 104 4.38 1.08 -11.28
CA SER A 104 4.01 1.35 -12.66
C SER A 104 4.17 0.14 -13.60
N PHE A 105 3.73 -1.01 -13.13
CA PHE A 105 3.63 -2.28 -13.87
C PHE A 105 4.98 -2.99 -14.10
N TYR A 106 4.89 -4.30 -14.34
CA TYR A 106 5.99 -5.10 -14.87
C TYR A 106 5.93 -5.11 -16.40
N ILE A 107 7.06 -4.83 -17.02
CA ILE A 107 7.24 -4.95 -18.47
C ILE A 107 7.68 -6.40 -18.77
N PRO A 108 7.10 -7.07 -19.79
CA PRO A 108 7.50 -8.43 -20.14
C PRO A 108 8.99 -8.55 -20.44
N VAL A 109 9.59 -9.65 -19.99
CA VAL A 109 11.03 -9.89 -20.17
C VAL A 109 11.40 -9.85 -21.67
N GLY A 110 12.45 -9.11 -22.00
CA GLY A 110 12.97 -8.97 -23.36
C GLY A 110 12.22 -7.96 -24.24
N LYS A 111 11.28 -7.21 -23.68
CA LYS A 111 10.61 -6.08 -24.35
C LYS A 111 11.27 -4.76 -23.99
N ASP A 112 11.19 -3.79 -24.90
CA ASP A 112 11.66 -2.43 -24.65
C ASP A 112 10.61 -1.67 -23.81
N PRO A 113 10.93 -1.17 -22.61
CA PRO A 113 10.02 -0.35 -21.81
C PRO A 113 9.47 0.88 -22.55
N ALA A 114 10.22 1.43 -23.49
CA ALA A 114 9.80 2.59 -24.27
C ALA A 114 8.50 2.32 -25.09
N ASP A 115 8.28 1.08 -25.54
CA ASP A 115 7.10 0.69 -26.29
C ASP A 115 5.82 0.74 -25.44
N TYR A 116 5.96 0.61 -24.12
CA TYR A 116 4.83 0.58 -23.18
C TYR A 116 4.53 1.93 -22.54
N ARG A 117 5.37 2.94 -22.78
CA ARG A 117 5.29 4.24 -22.11
C ARG A 117 3.87 4.84 -22.11
N ASN A 118 3.21 4.89 -23.25
CA ASN A 118 1.88 5.48 -23.36
C ASN A 118 0.85 4.67 -22.59
N ARG A 119 0.87 3.34 -22.71
CA ARG A 119 -0.02 2.44 -21.98
C ARG A 119 0.15 2.56 -20.46
N VAL A 120 1.39 2.66 -19.98
CA VAL A 120 1.69 2.89 -18.54
C VAL A 120 1.10 4.23 -18.11
N ILE A 121 1.29 5.30 -18.86
CA ILE A 121 0.73 6.63 -18.54
C ILE A 121 -0.79 6.58 -18.46
N ASP A 122 -1.45 5.94 -19.42
CA ASP A 122 -2.92 5.83 -19.48
C ASP A 122 -3.45 5.04 -18.26
N GLN A 123 -2.86 3.87 -17.96
CA GLN A 123 -3.29 3.03 -16.85
C GLN A 123 -2.99 3.67 -15.48
N VAL A 124 -1.82 4.30 -15.32
CA VAL A 124 -1.53 5.10 -14.11
C VAL A 124 -2.54 6.25 -13.98
N GLY A 125 -2.88 6.92 -15.08
CA GLY A 125 -3.90 7.95 -15.11
C GLY A 125 -5.28 7.45 -14.64
N GLU A 126 -5.65 6.22 -15.00
CA GLU A 126 -6.89 5.59 -14.51
C GLU A 126 -6.82 5.28 -13.00
N MET A 127 -5.70 4.75 -12.51
CA MET A 127 -5.51 4.53 -11.08
C MET A 127 -5.61 5.84 -10.29
N LEU A 128 -5.04 6.93 -10.79
CA LEU A 128 -5.14 8.25 -10.15
C LEU A 128 -6.58 8.76 -10.13
N ARG A 129 -7.35 8.58 -11.20
CA ARG A 129 -8.79 8.92 -11.23
C ARG A 129 -9.60 8.15 -10.20
N VAL A 130 -9.30 6.86 -9.98
CA VAL A 130 -9.92 6.06 -8.90
C VAL A 130 -9.64 6.66 -7.53
N GLY A 131 -8.47 7.25 -7.35
CA GLY A 131 -8.07 7.90 -6.10
C GLY A 131 -8.62 9.31 -5.89
N GLU A 132 -9.23 9.92 -6.90
CA GLU A 132 -9.77 11.28 -6.79
C GLU A 132 -10.79 11.40 -5.66
N GLY A 133 -10.67 12.43 -4.85
CA GLY A 133 -11.54 12.67 -3.70
C GLY A 133 -11.31 11.79 -2.48
N SER A 134 -10.43 10.78 -2.54
CA SER A 134 -10.13 9.90 -1.40
C SER A 134 -9.37 10.60 -0.26
N GLY A 135 -8.69 11.70 -0.55
CA GLY A 135 -7.80 12.38 0.38
C GLY A 135 -6.48 11.62 0.65
N VAL A 136 -6.17 10.61 -0.17
CA VAL A 136 -4.94 9.81 -0.09
C VAL A 136 -3.98 10.24 -1.20
N LEU A 137 -2.75 10.58 -0.82
CA LEU A 137 -1.69 10.91 -1.75
C LEU A 137 -1.05 9.63 -2.29
N PHE A 138 -1.00 9.49 -3.60
CA PHE A 138 -0.28 8.39 -4.25
C PHE A 138 1.22 8.69 -4.31
N CYS A 139 2.03 7.75 -3.83
CA CYS A 139 3.47 7.83 -3.80
C CYS A 139 4.03 6.73 -4.72
N HIS A 140 4.58 7.15 -5.86
CA HIS A 140 5.17 6.20 -6.81
C HIS A 140 6.56 5.76 -6.34
N GLU A 141 6.78 4.46 -6.29
CA GLU A 141 8.08 3.82 -6.06
C GLU A 141 8.55 3.16 -7.36
N ASN A 142 9.79 3.47 -7.75
CA ASN A 142 10.49 2.72 -8.80
C ASN A 142 11.14 1.50 -8.16
N GLU A 143 10.84 0.28 -8.62
CA GLU A 143 11.33 -0.94 -7.95
C GLU A 143 12.33 -1.70 -8.78
N LYS A 144 12.59 -1.62 -9.88
CA LYS A 144 13.60 -2.27 -10.74
C LYS A 144 13.71 -1.59 -12.09
N ASP A 145 14.78 -1.98 -12.72
CA ASP A 145 15.20 -1.65 -14.06
C ASP A 145 14.06 -1.45 -15.06
#